data_f46af20b2ac2dd76a23d52a2830e1005
#
_entry.id   f46af20b2ac2dd76a23d52a2830e1005
#
_cell.length_a   1.000
_cell.length_b   1.000
_cell.length_c   1.000
_cell.angle_alpha   90.00
_cell.angle_beta   90.00
_cell.angle_gamma   90.00
#
_symmetry.space_group_name_H-M   'P 1'
#
loop_
_entity.id
_entity.type
_entity.pdbx_description
1 polymer ?
#
loop_
_entity_poly.entity_id
_entity_poly.type
_entity_poly.pdbx_seq_one_letter_code
_entity_poly.pdbx_strand_id
1 'polypeptide(L)'
;MKKLLTLVLGTILVLGFATVSAKAKTLKCQTVLNAKSDEARLLKEEFTDRVTELTGGSLKFEIMPAGTVVGGKETLDAIDKGLIDCGFAWTHYWSGEHPAAMLFGSPVAGGGVGIDNLAFLSWFNAAGGKELYEQLWDEMGRDIKGFMLQPVGPEALGWFKEPITSMEDFRKYRFRTPPGIPGQTYKDIGIASVAMGGGDILPALEAGTIDAAEWCCPKPDSVFGFQKVLKHYYLQGLHQVVVNADFYMNGSLYDSLTDHEKASLQVAADASLMLTLSDRIYENGKALRMLTEEAGVILHDTPTDYFSEYMAAALATLNKNAEENEFFNEVYTSMKEFADIAVPFWSGAQMSNAKLGMAHAATLK
;
A
#
# COMPACT_ATOMS: atom_id res chain seq x y z
N MET A 1 -26.63 4.70 -84.95
CA MET A 1 -26.85 5.04 -83.55
C MET A 1 -25.91 4.18 -82.74
N LYS A 2 -24.73 4.67 -82.44
CA LYS A 2 -23.70 3.97 -81.70
C LYS A 2 -23.75 4.45 -80.24
N LYS A 3 -23.98 3.57 -79.25
CA LYS A 3 -23.95 3.85 -77.81
C LYS A 3 -22.54 3.73 -77.33
N LEU A 4 -21.98 4.78 -76.88
CA LEU A 4 -20.68 4.84 -76.17
C LEU A 4 -20.86 4.39 -74.72
N LEU A 5 -20.22 3.30 -74.34
CA LEU A 5 -20.21 2.81 -72.97
C LEU A 5 -18.94 3.34 -72.29
N THR A 6 -19.09 4.30 -71.40
CA THR A 6 -17.99 4.88 -70.61
C THR A 6 -17.75 4.02 -69.38
N LEU A 7 -16.65 3.30 -69.36
CA LEU A 7 -16.18 2.51 -68.21
C LEU A 7 -15.44 3.44 -67.22
N VAL A 8 -16.04 3.70 -66.06
CA VAL A 8 -15.39 4.43 -64.98
C VAL A 8 -14.61 3.43 -64.10
N LEU A 9 -13.30 3.40 -64.24
CA LEU A 9 -12.43 2.61 -63.38
C LEU A 9 -12.23 3.41 -62.06
N GLY A 10 -12.92 3.01 -61.00
CA GLY A 10 -12.71 3.53 -59.63
C GLY A 10 -11.44 2.91 -59.02
N THR A 11 -10.37 3.69 -58.90
CA THR A 11 -9.18 3.29 -58.19
C THR A 11 -9.42 3.42 -56.70
N ILE A 12 -9.64 2.28 -56.00
CA ILE A 12 -9.69 2.24 -54.54
C ILE A 12 -8.27 2.35 -54.03
N LEU A 13 -7.92 3.53 -53.49
CA LEU A 13 -6.66 3.74 -52.79
C LEU A 13 -6.78 3.07 -51.40
N VAL A 14 -6.30 1.85 -51.25
CA VAL A 14 -6.14 1.20 -49.95
C VAL A 14 -4.95 1.84 -49.26
N LEU A 15 -5.23 2.84 -48.43
CA LEU A 15 -4.24 3.37 -47.45
C LEU A 15 -3.96 2.21 -46.47
N GLY A 16 -2.92 1.44 -46.75
CA GLY A 16 -2.36 0.50 -45.80
C GLY A 16 -1.78 1.30 -44.64
N PHE A 17 -2.47 1.35 -43.50
CA PHE A 17 -1.86 1.74 -42.23
C PHE A 17 -0.80 0.68 -41.93
N ALA A 18 0.45 0.98 -42.25
CA ALA A 18 1.58 0.24 -41.73
C ALA A 18 1.56 0.46 -40.21
N THR A 19 1.01 -0.48 -39.48
CA THR A 19 1.21 -0.53 -38.00
C THR A 19 2.71 -0.78 -37.81
N VAL A 20 3.45 0.29 -37.52
CA VAL A 20 4.81 0.16 -36.99
C VAL A 20 4.63 -0.56 -35.65
N SER A 21 4.85 -1.85 -35.66
CA SER A 21 4.91 -2.65 -34.43
C SER A 21 6.13 -2.11 -33.66
N ALA A 22 5.87 -1.29 -32.64
CA ALA A 22 6.92 -0.86 -31.73
C ALA A 22 7.57 -2.13 -31.17
N LYS A 23 8.89 -2.19 -31.21
CA LYS A 23 9.65 -3.33 -30.65
C LYS A 23 9.31 -3.43 -29.18
N ALA A 24 8.78 -4.56 -28.74
CA ALA A 24 8.42 -4.79 -27.35
C ALA A 24 9.62 -4.52 -26.42
N LYS A 25 9.40 -3.70 -25.39
CA LYS A 25 10.36 -3.46 -24.32
C LYS A 25 10.00 -4.39 -23.17
N THR A 26 10.94 -5.19 -22.68
CA THR A 26 10.80 -5.93 -21.44
C THR A 26 11.52 -5.19 -20.33
N LEU A 27 10.77 -4.70 -19.35
CA LEU A 27 11.26 -3.93 -18.22
C LEU A 27 11.64 -4.89 -17.08
N LYS A 28 12.84 -4.72 -16.54
CA LYS A 28 13.33 -5.50 -15.41
C LYS A 28 12.96 -4.81 -14.11
N CYS A 29 12.09 -5.43 -13.35
CA CYS A 29 11.57 -4.88 -12.10
C CYS A 29 11.90 -5.81 -10.93
N GLN A 30 12.27 -5.28 -9.78
CA GLN A 30 12.46 -6.05 -8.57
C GLN A 30 11.45 -5.61 -7.50
N THR A 31 10.84 -6.59 -6.82
CA THR A 31 10.01 -6.32 -5.64
C THR A 31 10.83 -6.43 -4.35
N VAL A 32 10.34 -5.82 -3.28
CA VAL A 32 10.87 -6.04 -1.92
C VAL A 32 10.24 -7.28 -1.25
N LEU A 33 9.47 -8.06 -2.00
CA LEU A 33 8.68 -9.20 -1.54
C LEU A 33 9.21 -10.51 -2.11
N ASN A 34 8.85 -11.62 -1.47
CA ASN A 34 9.03 -12.94 -2.06
C ASN A 34 7.99 -13.20 -3.17
N ALA A 35 8.33 -14.07 -4.12
CA ALA A 35 7.49 -14.35 -5.29
C ALA A 35 6.11 -14.98 -4.97
N LYS A 36 5.88 -15.44 -3.74
CA LYS A 36 4.64 -16.10 -3.32
C LYS A 36 3.75 -15.19 -2.47
N SER A 37 4.14 -13.95 -2.24
CA SER A 37 3.30 -13.00 -1.51
C SER A 37 2.05 -12.63 -2.31
N ASP A 38 0.98 -12.31 -1.61
CA ASP A 38 -0.29 -11.91 -2.23
C ASP A 38 -0.14 -10.59 -2.98
N GLU A 39 0.66 -9.68 -2.44
CA GLU A 39 0.98 -8.39 -3.05
C GLU A 39 1.72 -8.56 -4.39
N ALA A 40 2.62 -9.55 -4.51
CA ALA A 40 3.30 -9.85 -5.77
C ALA A 40 2.33 -10.44 -6.81
N ARG A 41 1.35 -11.26 -6.38
CA ARG A 41 0.26 -11.74 -7.23
C ARG A 41 -0.57 -10.56 -7.77
N LEU A 42 -1.03 -9.69 -6.88
CA LEU A 42 -1.83 -8.50 -7.24
C LEU A 42 -1.06 -7.53 -8.13
N LEU A 43 0.25 -7.31 -7.88
CA LEU A 43 1.10 -6.53 -8.78
C LEU A 43 1.06 -7.08 -10.20
N LYS A 44 1.14 -8.39 -10.34
CA LYS A 44 1.13 -9.04 -11.64
C LYS A 44 -0.24 -8.94 -12.30
N GLU A 45 -1.30 -9.40 -11.63
CA GLU A 45 -2.64 -9.55 -12.20
C GLU A 45 -3.33 -8.21 -12.42
N GLU A 46 -3.21 -7.28 -11.47
CA GLU A 46 -3.97 -6.04 -11.48
C GLU A 46 -3.20 -4.85 -12.07
N PHE A 47 -1.88 -4.98 -12.27
CA PHE A 47 -1.09 -3.91 -12.87
C PHE A 47 -0.28 -4.36 -14.09
N THR A 48 0.74 -5.21 -13.94
CA THR A 48 1.69 -5.44 -15.05
C THR A 48 1.08 -6.20 -16.23
N ASP A 49 0.19 -7.16 -16.00
CA ASP A 49 -0.53 -7.85 -17.07
C ASP A 49 -1.49 -6.90 -17.77
N ARG A 50 -2.19 -6.00 -17.03
CA ARG A 50 -3.06 -4.97 -17.62
C ARG A 50 -2.29 -3.97 -18.47
N VAL A 51 -1.16 -3.48 -18.00
CA VAL A 51 -0.31 -2.59 -18.82
C VAL A 51 0.13 -3.30 -20.09
N THR A 52 0.53 -4.56 -19.99
CA THR A 52 0.93 -5.35 -21.16
C THR A 52 -0.23 -5.49 -22.15
N GLU A 53 -1.44 -5.74 -21.68
CA GLU A 53 -2.64 -5.82 -22.52
C GLU A 53 -2.98 -4.46 -23.15
N LEU A 54 -3.07 -3.39 -22.35
CA LEU A 54 -3.40 -2.04 -22.81
C LEU A 54 -2.42 -1.51 -23.86
N THR A 55 -1.14 -1.86 -23.73
CA THR A 55 -0.08 -1.45 -24.65
C THR A 55 0.05 -2.39 -25.87
N GLY A 56 -0.83 -3.39 -26.00
CA GLY A 56 -0.73 -4.39 -27.08
C GLY A 56 0.60 -5.17 -27.04
N GLY A 57 1.22 -5.30 -25.88
CA GLY A 57 2.47 -6.01 -25.66
C GLY A 57 3.73 -5.20 -25.98
N SER A 58 3.64 -3.89 -26.22
CA SER A 58 4.82 -3.03 -26.38
C SER A 58 5.60 -2.87 -25.07
N LEU A 59 4.93 -2.87 -23.91
CA LEU A 59 5.53 -2.98 -22.59
C LEU A 59 5.28 -4.36 -22.00
N LYS A 60 6.35 -4.99 -21.49
CA LYS A 60 6.31 -6.26 -20.75
C LYS A 60 7.18 -6.12 -19.50
N PHE A 61 6.93 -6.95 -18.51
CA PHE A 61 7.59 -6.86 -17.22
C PHE A 61 8.20 -8.21 -16.83
N GLU A 62 9.47 -8.19 -16.45
CA GLU A 62 10.15 -9.29 -15.77
C GLU A 62 10.22 -8.94 -14.28
N ILE A 63 9.35 -9.57 -13.48
CA ILE A 63 9.25 -9.29 -12.04
C ILE A 63 10.16 -10.25 -11.27
N MET A 64 11.17 -9.70 -10.65
CA MET A 64 12.15 -10.41 -9.82
C MET A 64 11.78 -10.28 -8.33
N PRO A 65 11.87 -11.36 -7.53
CA PRO A 65 11.65 -11.27 -6.09
C PRO A 65 12.76 -10.50 -5.38
N ALA A 66 12.52 -10.16 -4.11
CA ALA A 66 13.48 -9.49 -3.25
C ALA A 66 14.85 -10.18 -3.24
N GLY A 67 15.93 -9.38 -3.27
CA GLY A 67 17.29 -9.86 -3.18
C GLY A 67 17.85 -10.48 -4.46
N THR A 68 17.15 -10.41 -5.60
CA THR A 68 17.64 -10.95 -6.86
C THR A 68 18.78 -10.11 -7.43
N VAL A 69 18.66 -8.78 -7.39
CA VAL A 69 19.67 -7.82 -7.90
C VAL A 69 20.28 -7.06 -6.73
N VAL A 70 19.44 -6.47 -5.87
CA VAL A 70 19.85 -5.68 -4.70
C VAL A 70 19.01 -6.05 -3.48
N GLY A 71 19.43 -5.66 -2.29
CA GLY A 71 18.60 -5.73 -1.07
C GLY A 71 17.35 -4.83 -1.18
N GLY A 72 16.33 -5.13 -0.36
CA GLY A 72 15.04 -4.43 -0.47
C GLY A 72 15.14 -2.91 -0.25
N LYS A 73 16.02 -2.46 0.64
CA LYS A 73 16.22 -1.02 0.90
C LYS A 73 16.96 -0.29 -0.22
N GLU A 74 17.78 -1.00 -0.97
CA GLU A 74 18.56 -0.50 -2.09
C GLU A 74 17.77 -0.48 -3.41
N THR A 75 16.52 -0.94 -3.42
CA THR A 75 15.68 -1.03 -4.62
C THR A 75 15.47 0.33 -5.28
N LEU A 76 15.18 1.38 -4.51
CA LEU A 76 14.99 2.74 -5.04
C LEU A 76 16.27 3.27 -5.69
N ASP A 77 17.40 3.10 -5.03
CA ASP A 77 18.73 3.46 -5.56
C ASP A 77 19.05 2.75 -6.88
N ALA A 78 18.68 1.47 -6.98
CA ALA A 78 18.93 0.68 -8.19
C ALA A 78 18.07 1.16 -9.37
N ILE A 79 16.84 1.60 -9.12
CA ILE A 79 15.94 2.20 -10.12
C ILE A 79 16.47 3.56 -10.55
N ASP A 80 16.76 4.44 -9.61
CA ASP A 80 17.28 5.79 -9.83
C ASP A 80 18.54 5.77 -10.72
N LYS A 81 19.47 4.84 -10.43
CA LYS A 81 20.72 4.67 -11.20
C LYS A 81 20.56 3.85 -12.48
N GLY A 82 19.37 3.39 -12.83
CA GLY A 82 19.10 2.59 -14.03
C GLY A 82 19.72 1.19 -14.00
N LEU A 83 20.04 0.63 -12.83
CA LEU A 83 20.50 -0.75 -12.69
C LEU A 83 19.36 -1.75 -12.93
N ILE A 84 18.15 -1.37 -12.52
CA ILE A 84 16.87 -1.99 -12.86
C ILE A 84 15.92 -0.91 -13.38
N ASP A 85 14.97 -1.30 -14.23
CA ASP A 85 14.06 -0.35 -14.88
C ASP A 85 12.94 0.12 -13.94
N CYS A 86 12.52 -0.76 -13.02
CA CYS A 86 11.37 -0.54 -12.15
C CYS A 86 11.43 -1.39 -10.88
N GLY A 87 10.52 -1.09 -9.95
CA GLY A 87 10.39 -1.85 -8.71
C GLY A 87 9.04 -1.69 -8.05
N PHE A 88 8.79 -2.49 -7.03
CA PHE A 88 7.58 -2.46 -6.22
C PHE A 88 7.95 -2.54 -4.74
N ALA A 89 7.49 -1.56 -3.98
CA ALA A 89 7.75 -1.44 -2.55
C ALA A 89 6.74 -0.49 -1.89
N TRP A 90 7.01 -0.11 -0.66
CA TRP A 90 6.26 0.90 0.09
C TRP A 90 7.08 2.17 0.24
N THR A 91 6.52 3.33 -0.13
CA THR A 91 7.22 4.62 -0.06
C THR A 91 7.80 4.91 1.33
N HIS A 92 7.12 4.49 2.40
CA HIS A 92 7.63 4.68 3.76
C HIS A 92 8.94 3.93 4.09
N TYR A 93 9.39 3.00 3.24
CA TYR A 93 10.69 2.34 3.43
C TYR A 93 11.86 3.32 3.33
N TRP A 94 11.66 4.44 2.66
CA TRP A 94 12.66 5.50 2.49
C TRP A 94 12.45 6.70 3.41
N SER A 95 11.67 6.54 4.47
CA SER A 95 11.47 7.59 5.49
C SER A 95 12.77 8.00 6.21
N GLY A 96 13.80 7.16 6.18
CA GLY A 96 15.14 7.50 6.65
C GLY A 96 15.91 8.43 5.70
N GLU A 97 15.52 8.53 4.43
CA GLU A 97 16.08 9.46 3.46
C GLU A 97 15.31 10.78 3.47
N HIS A 98 13.97 10.70 3.49
CA HIS A 98 13.10 11.84 3.60
C HIS A 98 11.86 11.53 4.46
N PRO A 99 11.60 12.29 5.56
CA PRO A 99 10.52 11.95 6.48
C PRO A 99 9.13 11.99 5.84
N ALA A 100 8.88 12.86 4.83
CA ALA A 100 7.60 12.94 4.14
C ALA A 100 7.22 11.65 3.38
N ALA A 101 8.17 10.75 3.09
CA ALA A 101 7.88 9.43 2.51
C ALA A 101 6.91 8.61 3.38
N MET A 102 6.90 8.84 4.71
CA MET A 102 5.91 8.25 5.62
C MET A 102 4.48 8.70 5.32
N LEU A 103 4.28 9.96 4.97
CA LEU A 103 2.94 10.52 4.74
C LEU A 103 2.26 9.93 3.50
N PHE A 104 3.04 9.45 2.52
CA PHE A 104 2.52 8.82 1.30
C PHE A 104 2.39 7.31 1.44
N GLY A 105 3.34 6.64 2.07
CA GLY A 105 3.35 5.19 2.16
C GLY A 105 2.56 4.63 3.34
N SER A 106 2.65 5.27 4.51
CA SER A 106 1.97 4.83 5.74
C SER A 106 1.90 5.95 6.78
N PRO A 107 0.99 6.94 6.60
CA PRO A 107 0.80 8.00 7.55
C PRO A 107 0.30 7.44 8.89
N VAL A 108 1.12 7.52 9.94
CA VAL A 108 0.79 6.98 11.26
C VAL A 108 -0.53 7.55 11.76
N ALA A 109 -1.40 6.69 12.29
CA ALA A 109 -2.74 7.04 12.74
C ALA A 109 -3.56 7.83 11.68
N GLY A 110 -3.40 7.50 10.39
CA GLY A 110 -4.06 8.24 9.31
C GLY A 110 -3.67 9.72 9.27
N GLY A 111 -2.38 10.03 9.48
CA GLY A 111 -1.88 11.39 9.60
C GLY A 111 -2.34 12.10 10.89
N GLY A 112 -2.89 11.39 11.87
CA GLY A 112 -3.46 11.99 13.08
C GLY A 112 -4.72 12.84 12.86
N VAL A 113 -5.32 12.77 11.66
CA VAL A 113 -6.46 13.62 11.25
C VAL A 113 -7.71 12.82 10.85
N GLY A 114 -7.73 11.51 11.15
CA GLY A 114 -8.90 10.67 10.93
C GLY A 114 -9.09 10.19 9.47
N ILE A 115 -8.04 10.21 8.67
CA ILE A 115 -8.05 9.72 7.29
C ILE A 115 -7.91 8.19 7.31
N ASP A 116 -8.87 7.48 6.70
CA ASP A 116 -8.76 6.07 6.34
C ASP A 116 -8.22 5.89 4.89
N ASN A 117 -8.11 4.65 4.42
CA ASN A 117 -7.62 4.39 3.07
C ASN A 117 -8.41 5.10 1.96
N LEU A 118 -9.73 5.14 2.03
CA LEU A 118 -10.55 5.77 0.98
C LEU A 118 -10.48 7.29 1.05
N ALA A 119 -10.47 7.86 2.24
CA ALA A 119 -10.24 9.28 2.44
C ALA A 119 -8.82 9.69 1.97
N PHE A 120 -7.82 8.83 2.22
CA PHE A 120 -6.45 9.03 1.72
C PHE A 120 -6.41 9.06 0.18
N LEU A 121 -7.05 8.09 -0.47
CA LEU A 121 -7.14 8.07 -1.94
C LEU A 121 -7.90 9.28 -2.48
N SER A 122 -8.90 9.79 -1.76
CA SER A 122 -9.59 11.02 -2.11
C SER A 122 -8.69 12.24 -2.01
N TRP A 123 -7.92 12.38 -0.92
CA TRP A 123 -6.89 13.41 -0.79
C TRP A 123 -5.86 13.31 -1.93
N PHE A 124 -5.35 12.11 -2.17
CA PHE A 124 -4.32 11.85 -3.17
C PHE A 124 -4.78 12.22 -4.59
N ASN A 125 -5.98 11.78 -5.00
CA ASN A 125 -6.44 11.94 -6.38
C ASN A 125 -7.23 13.23 -6.65
N ALA A 126 -7.81 13.88 -5.63
CA ALA A 126 -8.74 14.98 -5.80
C ALA A 126 -8.36 16.26 -5.04
N ALA A 127 -7.34 16.23 -4.18
CA ALA A 127 -7.00 17.36 -3.32
C ALA A 127 -5.48 17.64 -3.25
N GLY A 128 -4.75 17.40 -4.33
CA GLY A 128 -3.34 17.81 -4.47
C GLY A 128 -2.31 16.82 -3.94
N GLY A 129 -2.73 15.68 -3.37
CA GLY A 129 -1.79 14.69 -2.83
C GLY A 129 -0.88 14.07 -3.89
N LYS A 130 -1.38 13.91 -5.13
CA LYS A 130 -0.60 13.34 -6.23
C LYS A 130 0.52 14.26 -6.69
N GLU A 131 0.28 15.54 -6.78
CA GLU A 131 1.26 16.55 -7.12
C GLU A 131 2.37 16.61 -6.07
N LEU A 132 2.02 16.57 -4.78
CA LEU A 132 2.97 16.48 -3.68
C LEU A 132 3.77 15.16 -3.68
N TYR A 133 3.14 14.06 -4.10
CA TYR A 133 3.84 12.79 -4.26
C TYR A 133 4.87 12.81 -5.41
N GLU A 134 4.56 13.48 -6.49
CA GLU A 134 5.52 13.71 -7.58
C GLU A 134 6.68 14.60 -7.10
N GLN A 135 6.40 15.66 -6.34
CA GLN A 135 7.42 16.54 -5.75
C GLN A 135 8.33 15.80 -4.75
N LEU A 136 7.85 14.77 -4.05
CA LEU A 136 8.68 13.99 -3.11
C LEU A 136 9.97 13.49 -3.76
N TRP A 137 9.91 13.05 -5.01
CA TRP A 137 11.08 12.49 -5.69
C TRP A 137 12.12 13.57 -6.01
N ASP A 138 11.67 14.76 -6.35
CA ASP A 138 12.54 15.94 -6.53
C ASP A 138 13.20 16.35 -5.20
N GLU A 139 12.45 16.38 -4.10
CA GLU A 139 12.96 16.64 -2.75
C GLU A 139 14.00 15.61 -2.28
N MET A 140 13.84 14.36 -2.72
CA MET A 140 14.81 13.30 -2.46
C MET A 140 15.99 13.31 -3.44
N GLY A 141 15.96 14.16 -4.49
CA GLY A 141 16.98 14.20 -5.57
C GLY A 141 17.03 12.91 -6.39
N ARG A 142 15.86 12.29 -6.65
CA ARG A 142 15.72 11.00 -7.31
C ARG A 142 15.03 11.12 -8.68
N ASP A 143 15.59 10.46 -9.70
CA ASP A 143 14.99 10.33 -11.04
C ASP A 143 13.95 9.18 -11.03
N ILE A 144 12.81 9.40 -10.38
CA ILE A 144 11.76 8.38 -10.16
C ILE A 144 10.40 8.88 -10.64
N LYS A 145 9.67 8.00 -11.32
CA LYS A 145 8.22 8.11 -11.50
C LYS A 145 7.52 7.05 -10.65
N GLY A 146 6.74 7.49 -9.66
CA GLY A 146 5.97 6.64 -8.76
C GLY A 146 4.51 6.49 -9.21
N PHE A 147 3.92 5.32 -8.94
CA PHE A 147 2.51 5.00 -9.13
C PHE A 147 1.99 4.29 -7.90
N MET A 148 1.03 4.87 -7.22
CA MET A 148 0.34 4.21 -6.13
C MET A 148 -0.55 3.11 -6.67
N LEU A 149 -0.43 1.87 -6.14
CA LEU A 149 -1.13 0.72 -6.70
C LEU A 149 -2.03 -0.02 -5.73
N GLN A 150 -1.56 -0.26 -4.50
CA GLN A 150 -2.19 -1.23 -3.61
C GLN A 150 -2.44 -0.63 -2.22
N PRO A 151 -3.68 -0.18 -1.93
CA PRO A 151 -4.10 0.11 -0.57
C PRO A 151 -4.10 -1.19 0.25
N VAL A 152 -3.37 -1.23 1.36
CA VAL A 152 -3.20 -2.43 2.20
C VAL A 152 -3.99 -2.36 3.48
N GLY A 153 -4.00 -1.21 4.15
CA GLY A 153 -4.64 -1.01 5.45
C GLY A 153 -6.19 -1.13 5.44
N PRO A 154 -6.86 -1.11 6.60
CA PRO A 154 -6.21 -0.99 7.91
C PRO A 154 -5.55 -2.28 8.33
N GLU A 155 -4.37 -2.17 8.95
CA GLU A 155 -3.70 -3.31 9.55
C GLU A 155 -4.23 -3.59 10.94
N ALA A 156 -4.22 -4.87 11.31
CA ALA A 156 -4.62 -5.33 12.63
C ALA A 156 -3.66 -4.81 13.71
N LEU A 157 -4.16 -4.53 14.92
CA LEU A 157 -3.28 -4.26 16.07
C LEU A 157 -2.28 -5.40 16.26
N GLY A 158 -2.75 -6.65 16.08
CA GLY A 158 -1.86 -7.79 16.01
C GLY A 158 -2.30 -8.98 16.86
N TRP A 159 -1.34 -9.86 17.11
CA TRP A 159 -1.47 -11.16 17.73
C TRP A 159 -0.77 -11.20 19.09
N PHE A 160 -1.45 -11.76 20.08
CA PHE A 160 -0.97 -11.82 21.45
C PHE A 160 -1.02 -13.25 22.00
N LYS A 161 -0.13 -13.55 22.93
CA LYS A 161 -0.07 -14.85 23.61
C LYS A 161 -1.24 -15.04 24.56
N GLU A 162 -1.58 -14.02 25.33
CA GLU A 162 -2.73 -13.94 26.22
C GLU A 162 -3.53 -12.67 25.89
N PRO A 163 -4.82 -12.59 26.27
CA PRO A 163 -5.61 -11.42 25.97
C PRO A 163 -5.11 -10.17 26.71
N ILE A 164 -5.27 -9.01 26.04
CA ILE A 164 -5.04 -7.71 26.62
C ILE A 164 -6.40 -7.00 26.79
N THR A 165 -6.61 -6.34 27.93
CA THR A 165 -7.83 -5.60 28.25
C THR A 165 -7.59 -4.12 28.51
N SER A 166 -6.35 -3.71 28.56
CA SER A 166 -5.89 -2.34 28.81
C SER A 166 -4.50 -2.09 28.21
N MET A 167 -4.10 -0.82 28.13
CA MET A 167 -2.72 -0.46 27.80
C MET A 167 -1.72 -0.94 28.84
N GLU A 168 -2.14 -1.07 30.13
CA GLU A 168 -1.28 -1.66 31.16
C GLU A 168 -0.95 -3.13 30.84
N ASP A 169 -1.91 -3.89 30.36
CA ASP A 169 -1.66 -5.26 29.89
C ASP A 169 -0.74 -5.27 28.68
N PHE A 170 -0.99 -4.42 27.70
CA PHE A 170 -0.18 -4.35 26.51
C PHE A 170 1.31 -4.03 26.81
N ARG A 171 1.58 -3.14 27.76
CA ARG A 171 2.96 -2.81 28.17
C ARG A 171 3.76 -3.97 28.75
N LYS A 172 3.11 -5.07 29.11
CA LYS A 172 3.80 -6.28 29.62
C LYS A 172 4.43 -7.10 28.50
N TYR A 173 4.11 -6.81 27.22
CA TYR A 173 4.56 -7.58 26.08
C TYR A 173 5.78 -6.98 25.40
N ARG A 174 6.69 -7.85 24.97
CA ARG A 174 7.69 -7.52 23.93
C ARG A 174 6.98 -7.67 22.59
N PHE A 175 6.67 -6.55 21.98
CA PHE A 175 5.82 -6.47 20.83
C PHE A 175 6.62 -6.19 19.56
N ARG A 176 6.54 -7.06 18.56
CA ARG A 176 7.10 -6.79 17.23
C ARG A 176 6.30 -5.68 16.54
N THR A 177 7.00 -4.70 16.02
CA THR A 177 6.42 -3.58 15.29
C THR A 177 7.11 -3.39 13.95
N PRO A 178 6.47 -2.69 12.98
CA PRO A 178 7.19 -2.24 11.80
C PRO A 178 8.29 -1.24 12.19
N PRO A 179 9.38 -1.14 11.41
CA PRO A 179 10.38 -0.11 11.61
C PRO A 179 9.82 1.30 11.34
N GLY A 180 10.53 2.34 11.80
CA GLY A 180 10.19 3.73 11.55
C GLY A 180 9.24 4.32 12.59
N ILE A 181 8.45 5.32 12.16
CA ILE A 181 7.57 6.12 13.03
C ILE A 181 6.55 5.26 13.80
N PRO A 182 5.85 4.29 13.19
CA PRO A 182 4.90 3.48 13.96
C PRO A 182 5.54 2.75 15.13
N GLY A 183 6.71 2.14 14.92
CA GLY A 183 7.46 1.48 15.98
C GLY A 183 7.98 2.44 17.06
N GLN A 184 8.36 3.65 16.67
CA GLN A 184 8.76 4.70 17.65
C GLN A 184 7.55 5.14 18.47
N THR A 185 6.39 5.35 17.84
CA THR A 185 5.14 5.72 18.54
C THR A 185 4.77 4.70 19.62
N TYR A 186 4.94 3.40 19.36
CA TYR A 186 4.72 2.36 20.37
C TYR A 186 5.70 2.49 21.56
N LYS A 187 6.98 2.81 21.30
CA LYS A 187 7.95 3.06 22.38
C LYS A 187 7.59 4.28 23.23
N ASP A 188 7.09 5.33 22.58
CA ASP A 188 6.73 6.60 23.25
C ASP A 188 5.55 6.41 24.21
N ILE A 189 4.66 5.43 23.97
CA ILE A 189 3.59 5.03 24.88
C ILE A 189 3.98 3.88 25.84
N GLY A 190 5.28 3.56 25.93
CA GLY A 190 5.82 2.61 26.90
C GLY A 190 5.73 1.14 26.51
N ILE A 191 5.44 0.81 25.25
CA ILE A 191 5.48 -0.57 24.77
C ILE A 191 6.92 -0.99 24.48
N ALA A 192 7.32 -2.19 24.92
CA ALA A 192 8.60 -2.79 24.60
C ALA A 192 8.63 -3.24 23.13
N SER A 193 8.69 -2.25 22.22
CA SER A 193 8.64 -2.41 20.76
C SER A 193 9.98 -2.89 20.21
N VAL A 194 9.92 -3.96 19.40
CA VAL A 194 11.08 -4.57 18.72
C VAL A 194 10.83 -4.57 17.21
N ALA A 195 11.55 -3.72 16.48
CA ALA A 195 11.48 -3.67 15.04
C ALA A 195 12.28 -4.82 14.41
N MET A 196 11.62 -5.65 13.58
CA MET A 196 12.29 -6.74 12.85
C MET A 196 11.59 -7.05 11.52
N GLY A 197 12.34 -7.62 10.59
CA GLY A 197 11.83 -8.08 9.31
C GLY A 197 10.86 -9.26 9.44
N GLY A 198 9.97 -9.43 8.44
CA GLY A 198 8.94 -10.48 8.47
C GLY A 198 9.52 -11.90 8.68
N GLY A 199 10.63 -12.23 8.00
CA GLY A 199 11.25 -13.55 8.12
C GLY A 199 11.70 -13.95 9.53
N ASP A 200 11.91 -12.97 10.42
CA ASP A 200 12.42 -13.19 11.77
C ASP A 200 11.31 -13.31 12.82
N ILE A 201 10.06 -12.98 12.49
CA ILE A 201 8.96 -12.86 13.46
C ILE A 201 8.59 -14.22 14.07
N LEU A 202 8.27 -15.24 13.24
CA LEU A 202 7.89 -16.55 13.77
C LEU A 202 9.02 -17.22 14.56
N PRO A 203 10.28 -17.25 14.09
CA PRO A 203 11.38 -17.72 14.89
C PRO A 203 11.53 -17.00 16.23
N ALA A 204 11.31 -15.69 16.28
CA ALA A 204 11.38 -14.90 17.50
C ALA A 204 10.23 -15.22 18.49
N LEU A 205 9.01 -15.43 17.98
CA LEU A 205 7.87 -15.91 18.79
C LEU A 205 8.10 -17.30 19.35
N GLU A 206 8.57 -18.24 18.52
CA GLU A 206 8.87 -19.62 18.93
C GLU A 206 10.00 -19.68 19.97
N ALA A 207 11.04 -18.85 19.80
CA ALA A 207 12.13 -18.71 20.77
C ALA A 207 11.73 -17.94 22.05
N GLY A 208 10.55 -17.31 22.07
CA GLY A 208 10.10 -16.49 23.19
C GLY A 208 10.91 -15.22 23.37
N THR A 209 11.55 -14.69 22.34
CA THR A 209 12.23 -13.39 22.38
C THR A 209 11.27 -12.22 22.23
N ILE A 210 10.11 -12.44 21.61
CA ILE A 210 8.93 -11.59 21.59
C ILE A 210 7.70 -12.39 22.01
N ASP A 211 6.66 -11.71 22.51
CA ASP A 211 5.47 -12.33 23.07
C ASP A 211 4.21 -12.00 22.28
N ALA A 212 4.30 -10.98 21.41
CA ALA A 212 3.23 -10.49 20.55
C ALA A 212 3.83 -9.88 19.28
N ALA A 213 3.03 -9.84 18.21
CA ALA A 213 3.48 -9.28 16.93
C ALA A 213 2.29 -8.78 16.09
N GLU A 214 2.53 -7.73 15.33
CA GLU A 214 1.70 -7.36 14.20
C GLU A 214 2.39 -7.72 12.89
N TRP A 215 1.61 -7.83 11.82
CA TRP A 215 2.14 -7.95 10.46
C TRP A 215 1.27 -7.19 9.46
N CYS A 216 -0.01 -7.55 9.28
CA CYS A 216 -0.90 -6.88 8.35
C CYS A 216 -2.37 -7.09 8.71
N CYS A 217 -2.97 -8.12 8.17
CA CYS A 217 -4.40 -8.35 8.15
C CYS A 217 -4.68 -9.86 7.98
N PRO A 218 -5.93 -10.35 8.15
CA PRO A 218 -6.22 -11.77 8.29
C PRO A 218 -5.60 -12.68 7.23
N LYS A 219 -5.61 -12.28 5.95
CA LYS A 219 -5.10 -13.12 4.87
C LYS A 219 -3.57 -13.26 4.91
N PRO A 220 -2.76 -12.18 4.85
CA PRO A 220 -1.31 -12.27 5.00
C PRO A 220 -0.90 -12.95 6.30
N ASP A 221 -1.52 -12.60 7.42
CA ASP A 221 -1.20 -13.15 8.74
C ASP A 221 -1.42 -14.67 8.79
N SER A 222 -2.51 -15.15 8.18
CA SER A 222 -2.81 -16.58 8.10
C SER A 222 -1.80 -17.36 7.27
N VAL A 223 -1.36 -16.76 6.15
CA VAL A 223 -0.31 -17.33 5.29
C VAL A 223 1.04 -17.36 6.03
N PHE A 224 1.31 -16.31 6.80
CA PHE A 224 2.49 -16.24 7.65
C PHE A 224 2.50 -17.35 8.70
N GLY A 225 1.34 -17.68 9.27
CA GLY A 225 1.19 -18.80 10.20
C GLY A 225 1.09 -18.41 11.66
N PHE A 226 0.76 -17.15 11.99
CA PHE A 226 0.63 -16.68 13.38
C PHE A 226 -0.33 -17.53 14.21
N GLN A 227 -1.43 -18.01 13.63
CA GLN A 227 -2.42 -18.85 14.30
C GLN A 227 -1.85 -20.18 14.85
N LYS A 228 -0.65 -20.56 14.43
CA LYS A 228 0.02 -21.77 14.96
C LYS A 228 0.67 -21.54 16.33
N VAL A 229 1.06 -20.29 16.61
CA VAL A 229 1.81 -19.91 17.82
C VAL A 229 1.05 -18.95 18.74
N LEU A 230 0.12 -18.16 18.20
CA LEU A 230 -0.68 -17.17 18.93
C LEU A 230 -2.16 -17.39 18.66
N LYS A 231 -3.05 -17.02 19.62
CA LYS A 231 -4.47 -17.28 19.51
C LYS A 231 -5.37 -16.05 19.72
N HIS A 232 -4.84 -14.98 20.32
CA HIS A 232 -5.59 -13.78 20.59
C HIS A 232 -5.29 -12.73 19.51
N TYR A 233 -6.30 -12.35 18.75
CA TYR A 233 -6.18 -11.46 17.59
C TYR A 233 -7.05 -10.21 17.74
N TYR A 234 -6.47 -9.05 17.42
CA TYR A 234 -7.09 -7.73 17.54
C TYR A 234 -7.03 -7.01 16.19
N LEU A 235 -8.19 -6.76 15.57
CA LEU A 235 -8.27 -6.15 14.24
C LEU A 235 -8.08 -4.62 14.25
N GLN A 236 -8.42 -3.95 15.36
CA GLN A 236 -8.44 -2.50 15.36
C GLN A 236 -7.08 -1.93 15.80
N GLY A 237 -6.21 -1.62 14.84
CA GLY A 237 -4.95 -0.91 15.03
C GLY A 237 -4.99 0.50 14.47
N LEU A 238 -4.17 1.41 15.04
CA LEU A 238 -3.98 2.77 14.52
C LEU A 238 -2.64 2.98 13.84
N HIS A 239 -1.68 2.07 14.03
CA HIS A 239 -0.32 2.25 13.55
C HIS A 239 -0.23 2.37 12.03
N GLN A 240 -1.03 1.60 11.30
CA GLN A 240 -1.06 1.54 9.85
C GLN A 240 -2.52 1.44 9.33
N VAL A 241 -3.35 2.42 9.65
CA VAL A 241 -4.73 2.51 9.12
C VAL A 241 -4.74 2.80 7.62
N VAL A 242 -3.69 3.45 7.13
CA VAL A 242 -3.40 3.69 5.71
C VAL A 242 -2.04 3.10 5.42
N VAL A 243 -1.97 2.22 4.45
CA VAL A 243 -0.73 1.72 3.86
C VAL A 243 -0.94 1.58 2.37
N ASN A 244 -0.01 2.09 1.58
CA ASN A 244 -0.05 1.95 0.14
C ASN A 244 1.28 1.39 -0.36
N ALA A 245 1.20 0.37 -1.21
CA ALA A 245 2.34 -0.12 -1.95
C ALA A 245 2.33 0.47 -3.37
N ASP A 246 3.52 0.80 -3.84
CA ASP A 246 3.71 1.59 -5.04
C ASP A 246 4.60 0.87 -6.05
N PHE A 247 4.40 1.19 -7.31
CA PHE A 247 5.31 0.85 -8.39
C PHE A 247 6.15 2.06 -8.74
N TYR A 248 7.45 1.84 -8.88
CA TYR A 248 8.43 2.87 -9.22
C TYR A 248 9.09 2.54 -10.53
N MET A 249 9.30 3.54 -11.36
CA MET A 249 10.02 3.44 -12.61
C MET A 249 11.13 4.50 -12.64
N ASN A 250 12.25 4.19 -13.29
CA ASN A 250 13.27 5.21 -13.58
C ASN A 250 12.63 6.34 -14.39
N GLY A 251 12.80 7.60 -13.96
CA GLY A 251 12.14 8.76 -14.53
C GLY A 251 12.53 9.01 -16.00
N SER A 252 13.82 8.94 -16.31
CA SER A 252 14.33 9.10 -17.68
C SER A 252 13.80 8.00 -18.61
N LEU A 253 13.67 6.76 -18.11
CA LEU A 253 13.05 5.67 -18.86
C LEU A 253 11.55 5.96 -19.09
N TYR A 254 10.81 6.40 -18.06
CA TYR A 254 9.41 6.80 -18.20
C TYR A 254 9.23 7.91 -19.22
N ASP A 255 10.09 8.92 -19.21
CA ASP A 255 10.05 10.03 -20.17
C ASP A 255 10.24 9.59 -21.60
N SER A 256 11.02 8.52 -21.83
CA SER A 256 11.24 7.92 -23.15
C SER A 256 10.04 7.11 -23.69
N LEU A 257 9.03 6.86 -22.89
CA LEU A 257 7.82 6.13 -23.30
C LEU A 257 6.92 7.00 -24.18
N THR A 258 6.13 6.34 -25.03
CA THR A 258 5.08 7.01 -25.80
C THR A 258 3.94 7.49 -24.89
N ASP A 259 3.18 8.50 -25.33
CA ASP A 259 2.01 8.99 -24.59
C ASP A 259 1.00 7.87 -24.31
N HIS A 260 0.84 6.93 -25.25
CA HIS A 260 -0.03 5.77 -25.06
C HIS A 260 0.47 4.84 -23.94
N GLU A 261 1.77 4.56 -23.88
CA GLU A 261 2.37 3.73 -22.82
C GLU A 261 2.26 4.42 -21.46
N LYS A 262 2.53 5.73 -21.39
CA LYS A 262 2.35 6.55 -20.17
C LYS A 262 0.89 6.54 -19.68
N ALA A 263 -0.06 6.76 -20.60
CA ALA A 263 -1.49 6.71 -20.27
C ALA A 263 -1.92 5.31 -19.81
N SER A 264 -1.39 4.24 -20.43
CA SER A 264 -1.69 2.86 -20.06
C SER A 264 -1.19 2.51 -18.65
N LEU A 265 0.02 2.98 -18.30
CA LEU A 265 0.55 2.84 -16.93
C LEU A 265 -0.35 3.52 -15.91
N GLN A 266 -0.78 4.77 -16.18
CA GLN A 266 -1.63 5.51 -15.26
C GLN A 266 -3.00 4.87 -15.10
N VAL A 267 -3.67 4.49 -16.20
CA VAL A 267 -4.99 3.85 -16.18
C VAL A 267 -4.94 2.50 -15.43
N ALA A 268 -3.88 1.71 -15.65
CA ALA A 268 -3.71 0.46 -14.93
C ALA A 268 -3.45 0.69 -13.43
N ALA A 269 -2.69 1.72 -13.07
CA ALA A 269 -2.45 2.10 -11.67
C ALA A 269 -3.77 2.51 -10.97
N ASP A 270 -4.54 3.41 -11.59
CA ASP A 270 -5.82 3.87 -11.05
C ASP A 270 -6.82 2.69 -10.88
N ALA A 271 -6.87 1.77 -11.84
CA ALA A 271 -7.68 0.56 -11.73
C ALA A 271 -7.19 -0.37 -10.60
N SER A 272 -5.88 -0.52 -10.45
CA SER A 272 -5.26 -1.38 -9.44
C SER A 272 -5.68 -0.96 -8.02
N LEU A 273 -5.79 0.34 -7.72
CA LEU A 273 -6.22 0.84 -6.41
C LEU A 273 -7.57 0.23 -5.97
N MET A 274 -8.56 0.22 -6.84
CA MET A 274 -9.88 -0.31 -6.51
C MET A 274 -9.94 -1.83 -6.54
N LEU A 275 -9.27 -2.46 -7.50
CA LEU A 275 -9.30 -3.91 -7.67
C LEU A 275 -8.58 -4.62 -6.52
N THR A 276 -7.42 -4.12 -6.11
CA THR A 276 -6.68 -4.66 -4.97
C THR A 276 -7.42 -4.46 -3.65
N LEU A 277 -8.05 -3.30 -3.44
CA LEU A 277 -8.88 -3.07 -2.26
C LEU A 277 -10.07 -4.04 -2.21
N SER A 278 -10.72 -4.29 -3.36
CA SER A 278 -11.86 -5.22 -3.47
C SER A 278 -11.45 -6.67 -3.18
N ASP A 279 -10.32 -7.13 -3.76
CA ASP A 279 -9.74 -8.45 -3.48
C ASP A 279 -9.44 -8.61 -1.98
N ARG A 280 -8.80 -7.62 -1.37
CA ARG A 280 -8.42 -7.63 0.06
C ARG A 280 -9.63 -7.71 1.00
N ILE A 281 -10.70 -6.99 0.73
CA ILE A 281 -11.92 -7.08 1.55
C ILE A 281 -12.45 -8.51 1.55
N TYR A 282 -12.53 -9.14 0.39
CA TYR A 282 -13.07 -10.50 0.26
C TYR A 282 -12.13 -11.56 0.83
N GLU A 283 -10.85 -11.52 0.48
CA GLU A 283 -9.87 -12.50 0.92
C GLU A 283 -9.57 -12.39 2.43
N ASN A 284 -9.53 -11.18 3.00
CA ASN A 284 -9.42 -11.03 4.45
C ASN A 284 -10.67 -11.54 5.18
N GLY A 285 -11.85 -11.34 4.63
CA GLY A 285 -13.09 -11.90 5.20
C GLY A 285 -13.07 -13.42 5.24
N LYS A 286 -12.65 -14.08 4.15
CA LYS A 286 -12.47 -15.54 4.10
C LYS A 286 -11.43 -16.03 5.10
N ALA A 287 -10.27 -15.35 5.15
CA ALA A 287 -9.20 -15.72 6.06
C ALA A 287 -9.61 -15.54 7.52
N LEU A 288 -10.29 -14.45 7.88
CA LEU A 288 -10.78 -14.25 9.24
C LEU A 288 -11.75 -15.36 9.67
N ARG A 289 -12.63 -15.75 8.78
CA ARG A 289 -13.57 -16.86 9.03
C ARG A 289 -12.81 -18.17 9.30
N MET A 290 -11.84 -18.52 8.45
CA MET A 290 -10.99 -19.71 8.64
C MET A 290 -10.23 -19.63 9.98
N LEU A 291 -9.66 -18.48 10.31
CA LEU A 291 -8.92 -18.28 11.56
C LEU A 291 -9.79 -18.51 12.79
N THR A 292 -11.03 -18.01 12.80
CA THR A 292 -11.94 -18.10 13.94
C THR A 292 -12.67 -19.44 14.00
N GLU A 293 -13.17 -19.97 12.89
CA GLU A 293 -13.98 -21.19 12.87
C GLU A 293 -13.15 -22.48 12.83
N GLU A 294 -11.96 -22.47 12.20
CA GLU A 294 -11.18 -23.70 11.97
C GLU A 294 -9.85 -23.71 12.75
N ALA A 295 -9.18 -22.56 12.88
CA ALA A 295 -7.86 -22.47 13.52
C ALA A 295 -7.90 -22.15 15.03
N GLY A 296 -9.09 -21.94 15.61
CA GLY A 296 -9.30 -21.67 17.02
C GLY A 296 -8.75 -20.30 17.48
N VAL A 297 -8.71 -19.32 16.59
CA VAL A 297 -8.33 -17.95 16.92
C VAL A 297 -9.48 -17.25 17.61
N ILE A 298 -9.18 -16.52 18.67
CA ILE A 298 -10.13 -15.72 19.44
C ILE A 298 -9.98 -14.26 19.04
N LEU A 299 -11.03 -13.71 18.43
CA LEU A 299 -11.08 -12.31 18.04
C LEU A 299 -11.48 -11.46 19.25
N HIS A 300 -10.78 -10.36 19.47
CA HIS A 300 -11.03 -9.42 20.55
C HIS A 300 -11.21 -8.00 20.04
N ASP A 301 -11.93 -7.19 20.81
CA ASP A 301 -11.90 -5.74 20.65
C ASP A 301 -10.64 -5.16 21.29
N THR A 302 -10.04 -4.19 20.59
CA THR A 302 -8.87 -3.47 21.11
C THR A 302 -9.25 -2.62 22.32
N PRO A 303 -8.45 -2.62 23.40
CA PRO A 303 -8.68 -1.78 24.56
C PRO A 303 -8.90 -0.31 24.19
N THR A 304 -9.91 0.33 24.75
CA THR A 304 -10.29 1.70 24.35
C THR A 304 -9.25 2.76 24.69
N ASP A 305 -8.46 2.56 25.73
CA ASP A 305 -7.35 3.43 26.13
C ASP A 305 -6.20 3.45 25.11
N TYR A 306 -6.03 2.37 24.33
CA TYR A 306 -5.07 2.32 23.22
C TYR A 306 -5.28 3.47 22.22
N PHE A 307 -6.52 3.73 21.82
CA PHE A 307 -6.80 4.70 20.77
C PHE A 307 -6.37 6.13 21.16
N SER A 308 -6.68 6.55 22.39
CA SER A 308 -6.32 7.87 22.86
C SER A 308 -4.83 8.03 23.10
N GLU A 309 -4.18 7.03 23.70
CA GLU A 309 -2.74 7.08 23.98
C GLU A 309 -1.91 7.04 22.70
N TYR A 310 -2.25 6.11 21.76
CA TYR A 310 -1.54 6.00 20.49
C TYR A 310 -1.71 7.26 19.64
N MET A 311 -2.94 7.79 19.56
CA MET A 311 -3.22 9.03 18.83
C MET A 311 -2.41 10.22 19.37
N ALA A 312 -2.35 10.39 20.68
CA ALA A 312 -1.60 11.49 21.29
C ALA A 312 -0.09 11.42 20.96
N ALA A 313 0.50 10.22 21.02
CA ALA A 313 1.90 10.02 20.66
C ALA A 313 2.15 10.20 19.14
N ALA A 314 1.24 9.70 18.30
CA ALA A 314 1.33 9.88 16.85
C ALA A 314 1.31 11.38 16.48
N LEU A 315 0.38 12.15 17.06
CA LEU A 315 0.28 13.60 16.84
C LEU A 315 1.56 14.34 17.28
N ALA A 316 2.13 13.97 18.43
CA ALA A 316 3.40 14.56 18.90
C ALA A 316 4.53 14.32 17.89
N THR A 317 4.63 13.10 17.37
CA THR A 317 5.65 12.74 16.36
C THR A 317 5.42 13.45 15.02
N LEU A 318 4.17 13.54 14.55
CA LEU A 318 3.84 14.23 13.29
C LEU A 318 4.15 15.72 13.38
N ASN A 319 3.77 16.38 14.48
CA ASN A 319 4.05 17.81 14.69
C ASN A 319 5.55 18.08 14.77
N LYS A 320 6.31 17.23 15.45
CA LYS A 320 7.77 17.35 15.51
C LYS A 320 8.39 17.26 14.11
N ASN A 321 8.01 16.29 13.30
CA ASN A 321 8.51 16.18 11.92
C ASN A 321 8.12 17.39 11.07
N ALA A 322 6.93 17.97 11.25
CA ALA A 322 6.48 19.17 10.56
C ALA A 322 7.31 20.41 10.97
N GLU A 323 7.74 20.51 12.22
CA GLU A 323 8.63 21.59 12.70
C GLU A 323 10.06 21.43 12.14
N GLU A 324 10.53 20.21 11.94
CA GLU A 324 11.90 19.91 11.53
C GLU A 324 12.12 19.85 10.02
N ASN A 325 11.05 19.68 9.19
CA ASN A 325 11.14 19.54 7.74
C ASN A 325 10.03 20.31 7.03
N GLU A 326 10.41 21.23 6.14
CA GLU A 326 9.50 22.14 5.43
C GLU A 326 8.55 21.38 4.51
N PHE A 327 9.06 20.46 3.68
CA PHE A 327 8.23 19.69 2.78
C PHE A 327 7.30 18.70 3.51
N PHE A 328 7.76 18.10 4.60
CA PHE A 328 6.88 17.31 5.47
C PHE A 328 5.71 18.18 5.97
N ASN A 329 6.00 19.40 6.43
CA ASN A 329 4.97 20.33 6.89
C ASN A 329 3.99 20.72 5.78
N GLU A 330 4.46 20.92 4.54
CA GLU A 330 3.62 21.21 3.38
C GLU A 330 2.63 20.06 3.13
N VAL A 331 3.14 18.83 3.00
CA VAL A 331 2.30 17.63 2.81
C VAL A 331 1.33 17.45 3.96
N TYR A 332 1.81 17.56 5.20
CA TYR A 332 0.98 17.39 6.40
C TYR A 332 -0.10 18.46 6.54
N THR A 333 0.19 19.69 6.14
CA THR A 333 -0.79 20.80 6.11
C THR A 333 -1.86 20.54 5.07
N SER A 334 -1.50 20.09 3.86
CA SER A 334 -2.46 19.68 2.83
C SER A 334 -3.39 18.54 3.32
N MET A 335 -2.84 17.54 4.02
CA MET A 335 -3.67 16.48 4.62
C MET A 335 -4.64 17.02 5.69
N LYS A 336 -4.21 17.96 6.52
CA LYS A 336 -5.07 18.60 7.55
C LYS A 336 -6.21 19.39 6.91
N GLU A 337 -5.91 20.22 5.93
CA GLU A 337 -6.90 21.03 5.20
C GLU A 337 -7.95 20.13 4.51
N PHE A 338 -7.51 19.05 3.87
CA PHE A 338 -8.43 18.06 3.32
C PHE A 338 -9.29 17.42 4.41
N ALA A 339 -8.68 17.00 5.52
CA ALA A 339 -9.37 16.30 6.59
C ALA A 339 -10.45 17.19 7.25
N ASP A 340 -10.18 18.46 7.45
CA ASP A 340 -11.16 19.43 8.00
C ASP A 340 -12.44 19.51 7.15
N ILE A 341 -12.33 19.29 5.85
CA ILE A 341 -13.46 19.30 4.91
C ILE A 341 -14.12 17.92 4.81
N ALA A 342 -13.33 16.87 4.61
CA ALA A 342 -13.82 15.56 4.19
C ALA A 342 -14.18 14.64 5.36
N VAL A 343 -13.42 14.65 6.45
CA VAL A 343 -13.57 13.70 7.56
C VAL A 343 -14.92 13.84 8.30
N PRO A 344 -15.47 15.04 8.56
CA PRO A 344 -16.79 15.17 9.20
C PRO A 344 -17.91 14.45 8.45
N PHE A 345 -17.90 14.53 7.11
CA PHE A 345 -18.84 13.78 6.26
C PHE A 345 -18.50 12.29 6.24
N TRP A 346 -17.25 11.96 5.97
CA TRP A 346 -16.84 10.59 5.70
C TRP A 346 -16.94 9.70 6.95
N SER A 347 -16.55 10.18 8.11
CA SER A 347 -16.67 9.44 9.36
C SER A 347 -18.14 9.12 9.70
N GLY A 348 -19.05 10.05 9.41
CA GLY A 348 -20.50 9.82 9.58
C GLY A 348 -21.01 8.72 8.62
N ALA A 349 -20.55 8.72 7.37
CA ALA A 349 -20.89 7.70 6.38
C ALA A 349 -20.33 6.33 6.78
N GLN A 350 -19.08 6.25 7.22
CA GLN A 350 -18.45 5.02 7.70
C GLN A 350 -19.13 4.44 8.96
N MET A 351 -19.53 5.29 9.88
CA MET A 351 -20.31 4.86 11.04
C MET A 351 -21.65 4.20 10.61
N SER A 352 -22.31 4.73 9.58
CA SER A 352 -23.54 4.14 9.05
C SER A 352 -23.28 2.76 8.44
N ASN A 353 -22.19 2.61 7.67
CA ASN A 353 -21.77 1.34 7.09
C ASN A 353 -21.43 0.30 8.16
N ALA A 354 -20.70 0.69 9.21
CA ALA A 354 -20.38 -0.18 10.33
C ALA A 354 -21.64 -0.66 11.05
N LYS A 355 -22.60 0.24 11.35
CA LYS A 355 -23.88 -0.13 11.95
C LYS A 355 -24.71 -1.07 11.08
N LEU A 356 -24.69 -0.90 9.75
CA LEU A 356 -25.36 -1.82 8.82
C LEU A 356 -24.74 -3.22 8.90
N GLY A 357 -23.44 -3.34 8.89
CA GLY A 357 -22.73 -4.62 9.04
C GLY A 357 -23.05 -5.30 10.37
N MET A 358 -23.02 -4.55 11.48
CA MET A 358 -23.36 -5.07 12.81
C MET A 358 -24.82 -5.53 12.89
N ALA A 359 -25.76 -4.79 12.31
CA ALA A 359 -27.16 -5.19 12.26
C ALA A 359 -27.37 -6.49 11.49
N HIS A 360 -26.66 -6.66 10.35
CA HIS A 360 -26.68 -7.93 9.61
C HIS A 360 -26.09 -9.08 10.44
N ALA A 361 -24.92 -8.89 11.05
CA ALA A 361 -24.28 -9.92 11.87
C ALA A 361 -25.18 -10.42 13.02
N ALA A 362 -26.01 -9.54 13.59
CA ALA A 362 -26.98 -9.91 14.61
C ALA A 362 -28.10 -10.82 14.10
N THR A 363 -28.36 -10.89 12.80
CA THR A 363 -29.37 -11.77 12.18
C THR A 363 -28.84 -13.19 11.93
N LEU A 364 -27.52 -13.39 12.04
CA LEU A 364 -26.86 -14.68 11.79
C LEU A 364 -26.69 -15.53 13.08
N LYS A 365 -27.03 -14.94 14.23
CA LYS A 365 -27.02 -15.61 15.55
C LYS A 365 -28.39 -16.18 15.89
#